data_8a3c6bd357d48681d62424a58db0bdcc
#
_entry.id   8a3c6bd357d48681d62424a58db0bdcc
#
_cell.length_a   1.000
_cell.length_b   1.000
_cell.length_c   1.000
_cell.angle_alpha   90.00
_cell.angle_beta   90.00
_cell.angle_gamma   90.00
#
_symmetry.space_group_name_H-M   'P 1'
#
loop_
_entity.id
_entity.type
_entity.pdbx_description
1 polymer ?
#
loop_
_entity_poly.entity_id
_entity_poly.type
_entity_poly.pdbx_seq_one_letter_code
_entity_poly.pdbx_strand_id
1 'polypeptide(L)'
;MSAPRSPLSSTGKKQLVQIVVYDLPDRDCHAKASNGELTSANGGEALYKQYIDDIAAWITKYPQIRVVAVVEPDSLANLVTNLSDPRCAAAQDVYKRSTIYAIQKLNQPNLYLYLDAGHAGWLGWPANISPAAQLFGNLLKSAGGAYRVRGLATNVSNYNAIVAASPDPVTPPNTNYDEQHYISALIPLLQQNNFPAHFIVDQGRSGVQNIRDEWGNWCNIEGAGFGIRPGPSTVAGLESV
;
A
#
# COMPACT_ATOMS: atom_id res chain seq x y z
N MET A 1 -0.64 -13.55 -16.24
CA MET A 1 0.49 -12.74 -16.76
C MET A 1 0.88 -13.07 -18.22
N SER A 2 0.05 -13.75 -18.99
CA SER A 2 0.33 -14.03 -20.40
C SER A 2 -0.01 -12.86 -21.35
N ALA A 3 -1.04 -12.08 -21.04
CA ALA A 3 -1.48 -10.97 -21.89
C ALA A 3 -0.39 -9.90 -22.19
N PRO A 4 0.46 -9.47 -21.23
CA PRO A 4 1.52 -8.50 -21.51
C PRO A 4 2.63 -9.00 -22.44
N ARG A 5 2.82 -10.31 -22.57
CA ARG A 5 3.83 -10.85 -23.51
C ARG A 5 3.42 -10.64 -24.97
N SER A 6 2.16 -10.78 -25.29
CA SER A 6 1.66 -10.63 -26.65
C SER A 6 1.89 -9.20 -27.20
N PRO A 7 1.51 -8.11 -26.49
CA PRO A 7 1.88 -6.76 -26.91
C PRO A 7 3.37 -6.52 -27.03
N LEU A 8 4.20 -7.04 -26.09
CA LEU A 8 5.65 -6.88 -26.16
C LEU A 8 6.23 -7.56 -27.41
N SER A 9 5.80 -8.80 -27.69
CA SER A 9 6.28 -9.55 -28.83
C SER A 9 5.84 -8.94 -30.18
N SER A 10 4.68 -8.29 -30.22
CA SER A 10 4.14 -7.69 -31.44
C SER A 10 4.61 -6.24 -31.68
N THR A 11 4.84 -5.47 -30.61
CA THR A 11 5.13 -4.03 -30.71
C THR A 11 6.55 -3.65 -30.30
N GLY A 12 7.30 -4.54 -29.67
CA GLY A 12 8.60 -4.27 -29.08
C GLY A 12 8.56 -3.33 -27.85
N LYS A 13 7.38 -2.89 -27.43
CA LYS A 13 7.23 -1.97 -26.30
C LYS A 13 7.33 -2.72 -24.98
N LYS A 14 8.11 -2.16 -24.05
CA LYS A 14 8.19 -2.68 -22.68
C LYS A 14 6.81 -2.60 -22.02
N GLN A 15 6.47 -3.63 -21.26
CA GLN A 15 5.22 -3.72 -20.53
C GLN A 15 5.48 -3.66 -19.02
N LEU A 16 4.59 -2.99 -18.31
CA LEU A 16 4.52 -2.99 -16.85
C LEU A 16 3.18 -3.60 -16.43
N VAL A 17 3.20 -4.45 -15.43
CA VAL A 17 2.00 -5.01 -14.81
C VAL A 17 1.94 -4.53 -13.37
N GLN A 18 0.80 -3.99 -12.98
CA GLN A 18 0.48 -3.69 -11.59
C GLN A 18 -0.35 -4.83 -11.01
N ILE A 19 -0.02 -5.25 -9.81
CA ILE A 19 -0.78 -6.22 -9.03
C ILE A 19 -0.99 -5.70 -7.61
N VAL A 20 -2.04 -6.18 -6.98
CA VAL A 20 -2.28 -6.00 -5.55
C VAL A 20 -2.14 -7.38 -4.91
N VAL A 21 -1.25 -7.49 -3.94
CA VAL A 21 -1.12 -8.66 -3.07
C VAL A 21 -1.99 -8.37 -1.85
N TYR A 22 -3.08 -9.12 -1.68
CA TYR A 22 -4.08 -8.79 -0.67
C TYR A 22 -4.80 -10.03 -0.16
N ASP A 23 -4.15 -10.75 0.75
CA ASP A 23 -4.76 -11.95 1.35
C ASP A 23 -4.15 -12.35 2.71
N LEU A 24 -3.68 -11.37 3.49
CA LEU A 24 -3.19 -11.64 4.85
C LEU A 24 -4.23 -12.40 5.67
N PRO A 25 -3.81 -13.41 6.45
CA PRO A 25 -4.70 -14.04 7.42
C PRO A 25 -5.27 -13.01 8.39
N ASP A 26 -6.57 -13.09 8.64
CA ASP A 26 -7.34 -12.14 9.46
C ASP A 26 -7.27 -10.69 8.94
N ARG A 27 -7.07 -10.50 7.62
CA ARG A 27 -6.93 -9.17 7.02
C ARG A 27 -8.11 -8.27 7.37
N ASP A 28 -7.83 -6.98 7.37
CA ASP A 28 -8.79 -5.92 7.69
C ASP A 28 -9.47 -6.12 9.06
N CYS A 29 -8.63 -6.37 10.05
CA CYS A 29 -9.05 -6.74 11.40
C CYS A 29 -10.02 -5.75 12.07
N HIS A 30 -10.04 -4.48 11.65
CA HIS A 30 -10.92 -3.44 12.19
C HIS A 30 -12.22 -3.25 11.38
N ALA A 31 -12.25 -3.69 10.11
CA ALA A 31 -13.42 -3.59 9.24
C ALA A 31 -14.04 -4.97 8.98
N LYS A 32 -15.32 -4.98 8.55
CA LYS A 32 -16.04 -6.22 8.24
C LYS A 32 -16.19 -6.47 6.75
N ALA A 33 -16.20 -5.41 5.96
CA ALA A 33 -16.55 -5.46 4.53
C ALA A 33 -15.48 -6.16 3.68
N SER A 34 -14.22 -6.14 4.10
CA SER A 34 -13.06 -6.64 3.37
C SER A 34 -12.33 -7.80 4.08
N ASN A 35 -12.99 -8.44 5.05
CA ASN A 35 -12.46 -9.66 5.67
C ASN A 35 -12.14 -10.70 4.60
N GLY A 36 -10.95 -11.31 4.70
CA GLY A 36 -10.51 -12.38 3.79
C GLY A 36 -11.02 -13.75 4.23
N GLU A 37 -10.77 -14.73 3.36
CA GLU A 37 -11.07 -16.13 3.63
C GLU A 37 -10.01 -16.82 4.50
N LEU A 38 -8.78 -16.28 4.54
CA LEU A 38 -7.71 -16.83 5.34
C LEU A 38 -7.82 -16.36 6.79
N THR A 39 -7.83 -17.32 7.71
CA THR A 39 -7.83 -17.00 9.15
C THR A 39 -6.71 -17.75 9.86
N SER A 40 -6.13 -17.12 10.88
CA SER A 40 -5.10 -17.76 11.72
C SER A 40 -5.59 -19.05 12.35
N ALA A 41 -6.88 -19.11 12.72
CA ALA A 41 -7.50 -20.29 13.32
C ALA A 41 -7.57 -21.50 12.36
N ASN A 42 -7.63 -21.26 11.04
CA ASN A 42 -7.81 -22.30 10.02
C ASN A 42 -6.54 -22.53 9.19
N GLY A 43 -5.36 -22.27 9.76
CA GLY A 43 -4.09 -22.49 9.04
C GLY A 43 -3.81 -21.47 7.95
N GLY A 44 -4.46 -20.30 7.99
CA GLY A 44 -4.35 -19.24 6.99
C GLY A 44 -2.92 -18.79 6.71
N GLU A 45 -2.03 -18.81 7.70
CA GLU A 45 -0.62 -18.45 7.49
C GLU A 45 0.08 -19.39 6.48
N ALA A 46 -0.23 -20.69 6.51
CA ALA A 46 0.34 -21.64 5.55
C ALA A 46 -0.25 -21.43 4.14
N LEU A 47 -1.55 -21.17 4.05
CA LEU A 47 -2.22 -20.86 2.79
C LEU A 47 -1.72 -19.53 2.19
N TYR A 48 -1.50 -18.52 3.02
CA TYR A 48 -0.90 -17.25 2.59
C TYR A 48 0.51 -17.47 2.02
N LYS A 49 1.34 -18.29 2.67
CA LYS A 49 2.67 -18.61 2.13
C LYS A 49 2.58 -19.27 0.75
N GLN A 50 1.65 -20.20 0.56
CA GLN A 50 1.39 -20.80 -0.74
C GLN A 50 0.97 -19.77 -1.78
N TYR A 51 0.03 -18.87 -1.45
CA TYR A 51 -0.40 -17.77 -2.31
C TYR A 51 0.78 -16.88 -2.75
N ILE A 52 1.66 -16.50 -1.82
CA ILE A 52 2.87 -15.72 -2.12
C ILE A 52 3.86 -16.52 -2.98
N ASP A 53 4.04 -17.81 -2.71
CA ASP A 53 4.92 -18.69 -3.49
C ASP A 53 4.42 -18.83 -4.94
N ASP A 54 3.11 -18.94 -5.15
CA ASP A 54 2.51 -19.00 -6.48
C ASP A 54 2.71 -17.69 -7.26
N ILE A 55 2.53 -16.54 -6.62
CA ILE A 55 2.84 -15.24 -7.21
C ILE A 55 4.32 -15.17 -7.61
N ALA A 56 5.21 -15.55 -6.71
CA ALA A 56 6.65 -15.55 -6.94
C ALA A 56 7.04 -16.45 -8.13
N ALA A 57 6.45 -17.64 -8.23
CA ALA A 57 6.66 -18.56 -9.35
C ALA A 57 6.22 -17.96 -10.70
N TRP A 58 5.06 -17.27 -10.74
CA TRP A 58 4.60 -16.58 -11.94
C TRP A 58 5.52 -15.43 -12.34
N ILE A 59 6.02 -14.65 -11.40
CA ILE A 59 6.95 -13.54 -11.66
C ILE A 59 8.28 -14.08 -12.22
N THR A 60 8.81 -15.14 -11.62
CA THR A 60 10.03 -15.82 -12.09
C THR A 60 9.87 -16.36 -13.53
N LYS A 61 8.69 -16.90 -13.86
CA LYS A 61 8.39 -17.45 -15.20
C LYS A 61 8.42 -16.39 -16.31
N TYR A 62 8.21 -15.10 -15.96
CA TYR A 62 8.16 -14.00 -16.94
C TYR A 62 9.15 -12.88 -16.60
N PRO A 63 10.48 -13.15 -16.61
CA PRO A 63 11.48 -12.19 -16.15
C PRO A 63 11.57 -10.92 -17.01
N GLN A 64 11.06 -10.96 -18.25
CA GLN A 64 11.01 -9.82 -19.17
C GLN A 64 9.87 -8.83 -18.84
N ILE A 65 8.91 -9.20 -17.98
CA ILE A 65 7.81 -8.33 -17.59
C ILE A 65 8.20 -7.64 -16.29
N ARG A 66 8.17 -6.31 -16.28
CA ARG A 66 8.29 -5.54 -15.03
C ARG A 66 6.97 -5.59 -14.27
N VAL A 67 7.05 -5.87 -12.98
CA VAL A 67 5.88 -5.93 -12.10
C VAL A 67 6.04 -4.91 -10.98
N VAL A 68 4.97 -4.19 -10.68
CA VAL A 68 4.82 -3.37 -9.48
C VAL A 68 3.73 -4.00 -8.63
N ALA A 69 4.01 -4.22 -7.36
CA ALA A 69 3.07 -4.79 -6.42
C ALA A 69 2.78 -3.83 -5.26
N VAL A 70 1.51 -3.51 -5.07
CA VAL A 70 1.00 -2.97 -3.80
C VAL A 70 0.82 -4.15 -2.86
N VAL A 71 1.39 -4.06 -1.66
CA VAL A 71 1.43 -5.17 -0.71
C VAL A 71 0.55 -4.87 0.48
N GLU A 72 -0.48 -5.66 0.64
CA GLU A 72 -1.39 -5.78 1.77
C GLU A 72 -2.03 -4.46 2.19
N PRO A 73 -2.90 -3.90 1.33
CA PRO A 73 -3.73 -2.76 1.69
C PRO A 73 -4.44 -2.95 3.03
N ASP A 74 -4.61 -1.86 3.76
CA ASP A 74 -5.36 -1.74 5.03
C ASP A 74 -4.87 -2.61 6.20
N SER A 75 -3.72 -3.29 6.08
CA SER A 75 -3.27 -4.25 7.09
C SER A 75 -2.29 -3.64 8.09
N LEU A 76 -1.14 -3.16 7.64
CA LEU A 76 -0.11 -2.62 8.54
C LEU A 76 -0.54 -1.34 9.26
N ALA A 77 -1.37 -0.52 8.61
CA ALA A 77 -1.91 0.70 9.21
C ALA A 77 -2.74 0.40 10.47
N ASN A 78 -3.47 -0.71 10.49
CA ASN A 78 -4.20 -1.18 11.68
C ASN A 78 -3.28 -1.46 12.87
N LEU A 79 -2.04 -1.88 12.64
CA LEU A 79 -1.08 -2.12 13.71
C LEU A 79 -0.55 -0.82 14.36
N VAL A 80 -0.79 0.32 13.73
CA VAL A 80 -0.48 1.64 14.29
C VAL A 80 -1.66 2.19 15.09
N THR A 81 -2.89 2.04 14.58
CA THR A 81 -4.03 2.78 15.10
C THR A 81 -5.07 1.95 15.84
N ASN A 82 -5.14 0.64 15.59
CA ASN A 82 -6.28 -0.17 16.00
C ASN A 82 -5.91 -1.36 16.92
N LEU A 83 -4.77 -1.33 17.60
CA LEU A 83 -4.37 -2.39 18.55
C LEU A 83 -5.25 -2.47 19.80
N SER A 84 -6.11 -1.49 20.05
CA SER A 84 -7.16 -1.58 21.07
C SER A 84 -8.33 -2.48 20.66
N ASP A 85 -8.51 -2.75 19.36
CA ASP A 85 -9.45 -3.79 18.89
C ASP A 85 -8.80 -5.17 19.13
N PRO A 86 -9.47 -6.06 19.89
CA PRO A 86 -8.92 -7.40 20.18
C PRO A 86 -8.58 -8.22 18.94
N ARG A 87 -9.29 -8.02 17.82
CA ARG A 87 -9.02 -8.70 16.55
C ARG A 87 -7.70 -8.24 15.96
N CYS A 88 -7.44 -6.93 15.95
CA CYS A 88 -6.18 -6.38 15.46
C CYS A 88 -5.02 -6.74 16.37
N ALA A 89 -5.22 -6.73 17.68
CA ALA A 89 -4.22 -7.21 18.62
C ALA A 89 -3.85 -8.68 18.39
N ALA A 90 -4.85 -9.54 18.15
CA ALA A 90 -4.63 -10.95 17.84
C ALA A 90 -3.94 -11.17 16.49
N ALA A 91 -4.24 -10.35 15.49
CA ALA A 91 -3.65 -10.43 14.15
C ALA A 91 -2.22 -9.86 14.05
N GLN A 92 -1.75 -9.10 15.06
CA GLN A 92 -0.50 -8.36 14.99
C GLN A 92 0.70 -9.20 14.55
N ASP A 93 0.89 -10.34 15.19
CA ASP A 93 2.07 -11.18 14.94
C ASP A 93 1.99 -11.89 13.59
N VAL A 94 0.81 -12.36 13.19
CA VAL A 94 0.64 -13.01 11.88
C VAL A 94 0.79 -11.99 10.75
N TYR A 95 0.32 -10.76 10.90
CA TYR A 95 0.55 -9.69 9.93
C TYR A 95 2.04 -9.44 9.71
N LYS A 96 2.80 -9.27 10.79
CA LYS A 96 4.24 -9.03 10.70
C LYS A 96 4.98 -10.20 10.05
N ARG A 97 4.77 -11.44 10.51
CA ARG A 97 5.44 -12.62 9.96
C ARG A 97 5.10 -12.84 8.50
N SER A 98 3.83 -12.73 8.14
CA SER A 98 3.35 -12.95 6.78
C SER A 98 3.84 -11.85 5.82
N THR A 99 3.83 -10.58 6.24
CA THR A 99 4.39 -9.49 5.45
C THR A 99 5.90 -9.65 5.25
N ILE A 100 6.66 -10.04 6.28
CA ILE A 100 8.09 -10.34 6.16
C ILE A 100 8.32 -11.47 5.15
N TYR A 101 7.53 -12.54 5.22
CA TYR A 101 7.60 -13.64 4.25
C TYR A 101 7.34 -13.15 2.81
N ALA A 102 6.29 -12.35 2.61
CA ALA A 102 5.99 -11.76 1.31
C ALA A 102 7.14 -10.90 0.78
N ILE A 103 7.70 -10.01 1.60
CA ILE A 103 8.84 -9.17 1.23
C ILE A 103 10.04 -10.04 0.78
N GLN A 104 10.36 -11.09 1.52
CA GLN A 104 11.48 -11.99 1.22
C GLN A 104 11.27 -12.78 -0.07
N LYS A 105 10.11 -13.39 -0.26
CA LYS A 105 9.79 -14.23 -1.41
C LYS A 105 9.60 -13.43 -2.70
N LEU A 106 9.01 -12.25 -2.58
CA LEU A 106 8.78 -11.35 -3.70
C LEU A 106 10.00 -10.46 -4.02
N ASN A 107 11.13 -10.66 -3.37
CA ASN A 107 12.38 -9.95 -3.65
C ASN A 107 13.04 -10.44 -4.96
N GLN A 108 12.42 -10.16 -6.10
CA GLN A 108 12.83 -10.66 -7.42
C GLN A 108 13.27 -9.53 -8.37
N PRO A 109 14.19 -9.80 -9.33
CA PRO A 109 14.82 -8.76 -10.17
C PRO A 109 13.86 -7.88 -10.97
N ASN A 110 12.72 -8.42 -11.38
CA ASN A 110 11.72 -7.75 -12.21
C ASN A 110 10.50 -7.26 -11.43
N LEU A 111 10.54 -7.31 -10.09
CA LEU A 111 9.45 -6.90 -9.20
C LEU A 111 9.86 -5.72 -8.32
N TYR A 112 8.96 -4.77 -8.13
CA TYR A 112 9.10 -3.62 -7.24
C TYR A 112 7.93 -3.62 -6.26
N LEU A 113 8.22 -3.61 -4.96
CA LEU A 113 7.24 -3.69 -3.88
C LEU A 113 7.00 -2.31 -3.28
N TYR A 114 5.74 -1.98 -3.08
CA TYR A 114 5.27 -0.84 -2.30
C TYR A 114 4.34 -1.36 -1.21
N LEU A 115 4.74 -1.23 0.05
CA LEU A 115 3.86 -1.61 1.16
C LEU A 115 2.75 -0.59 1.29
N ASP A 116 1.55 -1.04 1.59
CA ASP A 116 0.46 -0.10 1.84
C ASP A 116 0.72 0.72 3.11
N ALA A 117 0.48 2.02 3.02
CA ALA A 117 0.65 2.98 4.10
C ALA A 117 -0.62 3.83 4.33
N GLY A 118 -1.78 3.25 4.06
CA GLY A 118 -3.05 3.93 4.25
C GLY A 118 -3.12 5.25 3.46
N HIS A 119 -3.48 6.32 4.12
CA HIS A 119 -3.65 7.63 3.49
C HIS A 119 -3.47 8.77 4.50
N ALA A 120 -3.45 10.02 4.02
CA ALA A 120 -3.29 11.22 4.83
C ALA A 120 -4.24 11.30 6.04
N GLY A 121 -5.50 10.91 5.84
CA GLY A 121 -6.52 10.89 6.90
C GLY A 121 -6.41 9.74 7.89
N TRP A 122 -5.48 8.82 7.69
CA TRP A 122 -5.25 7.68 8.57
C TRP A 122 -3.88 7.76 9.25
N LEU A 123 -2.81 7.47 8.52
CA LEU A 123 -1.47 7.50 9.08
C LEU A 123 -0.81 8.89 9.05
N GLY A 124 -1.40 9.86 8.34
CA GLY A 124 -0.89 11.24 8.28
C GLY A 124 -1.13 12.08 9.54
N TRP A 125 -1.87 11.59 10.53
CA TRP A 125 -2.06 12.31 11.79
C TRP A 125 -0.76 12.36 12.59
N PRO A 126 -0.49 13.47 13.34
CA PRO A 126 0.74 13.64 14.12
C PRO A 126 1.04 12.48 15.08
N ALA A 127 0.00 11.87 15.67
CA ALA A 127 0.15 10.74 16.57
C ALA A 127 0.53 9.43 15.87
N ASN A 128 0.26 9.30 14.58
CA ASN A 128 0.37 8.05 13.83
C ASN A 128 1.61 7.97 12.93
N ILE A 129 2.06 9.12 12.41
CA ILE A 129 3.05 9.16 11.32
C ILE A 129 4.43 8.62 11.75
N SER A 130 4.89 8.97 12.94
CA SER A 130 6.19 8.48 13.45
C SER A 130 6.13 6.98 13.82
N PRO A 131 5.11 6.47 14.54
CA PRO A 131 4.93 5.04 14.74
C PRO A 131 4.83 4.24 13.45
N ALA A 132 4.17 4.78 12.40
CA ALA A 132 4.10 4.14 11.09
C ALA A 132 5.49 3.99 10.44
N ALA A 133 6.29 5.06 10.41
CA ALA A 133 7.65 4.99 9.87
C ALA A 133 8.54 3.98 10.62
N GLN A 134 8.41 3.89 11.95
CA GLN A 134 9.12 2.90 12.75
C GLN A 134 8.68 1.47 12.42
N LEU A 135 7.37 1.24 12.25
CA LEU A 135 6.84 -0.06 11.87
C LEU A 135 7.41 -0.53 10.53
N PHE A 136 7.38 0.32 9.49
CA PHE A 136 7.91 -0.02 8.18
C PHE A 136 9.42 -0.30 8.22
N GLY A 137 10.20 0.53 8.90
CA GLY A 137 11.65 0.33 9.07
C GLY A 137 11.96 -0.99 9.78
N ASN A 138 11.25 -1.31 10.85
CA ASN A 138 11.42 -2.56 11.60
C ASN A 138 11.05 -3.80 10.75
N LEU A 139 9.98 -3.74 9.97
CA LEU A 139 9.58 -4.83 9.06
C LEU A 139 10.65 -5.07 7.99
N LEU A 140 11.13 -4.02 7.34
CA LEU A 140 12.16 -4.15 6.31
C LEU A 140 13.47 -4.70 6.89
N LYS A 141 13.89 -4.24 8.05
CA LYS A 141 15.05 -4.76 8.78
C LYS A 141 14.87 -6.25 9.10
N SER A 142 13.70 -6.65 9.59
CA SER A 142 13.39 -8.05 9.91
C SER A 142 13.32 -8.93 8.67
N ALA A 143 12.96 -8.37 7.52
CA ALA A 143 12.99 -9.08 6.24
C ALA A 143 14.41 -9.23 5.64
N GLY A 144 15.44 -8.67 6.28
CA GLY A 144 16.83 -8.74 5.80
C GLY A 144 17.20 -7.62 4.83
N GLY A 145 16.44 -6.51 4.80
CA GLY A 145 16.73 -5.37 3.93
C GLY A 145 16.49 -5.68 2.45
N ALA A 146 15.32 -6.18 2.11
CA ALA A 146 14.99 -6.61 0.75
C ALA A 146 15.11 -5.48 -0.28
N TYR A 147 15.97 -5.64 -1.28
CA TYR A 147 16.29 -4.63 -2.31
C TYR A 147 15.12 -4.22 -3.19
N ARG A 148 14.06 -5.01 -3.23
CA ARG A 148 12.90 -4.78 -4.12
C ARG A 148 11.76 -4.04 -3.42
N VAL A 149 11.85 -3.81 -2.12
CA VAL A 149 11.00 -2.83 -1.46
C VAL A 149 11.48 -1.45 -1.89
N ARG A 150 10.67 -0.79 -2.71
CA ARG A 150 11.01 0.52 -3.25
C ARG A 150 10.44 1.64 -2.39
N GLY A 151 9.33 1.40 -1.72
CA GLY A 151 8.68 2.40 -0.91
C GLY A 151 7.29 2.00 -0.47
N LEU A 152 6.39 2.98 -0.46
CA LEU A 152 5.04 2.86 0.05
C LEU A 152 3.98 3.20 -1.01
N ALA A 153 2.83 2.54 -0.92
CA ALA A 153 1.62 2.91 -1.65
C ALA A 153 0.68 3.66 -0.70
N THR A 154 0.09 4.75 -1.14
CA THR A 154 -0.89 5.50 -0.34
C THR A 154 -2.19 5.69 -1.10
N ASN A 155 -3.24 6.04 -0.36
CA ASN A 155 -4.56 6.36 -0.89
C ASN A 155 -5.22 5.18 -1.64
N VAL A 156 -4.80 3.94 -1.40
CA VAL A 156 -5.36 2.77 -2.05
C VAL A 156 -6.85 2.69 -1.73
N SER A 157 -7.67 2.67 -2.79
CA SER A 157 -9.14 2.67 -2.68
C SER A 157 -9.72 3.84 -1.86
N ASN A 158 -9.05 4.99 -1.80
CA ASN A 158 -9.50 6.18 -1.10
C ASN A 158 -9.60 7.39 -2.05
N TYR A 159 -10.00 8.55 -1.55
CA TYR A 159 -10.49 9.69 -2.34
C TYR A 159 -9.62 10.94 -2.25
N ASN A 160 -8.50 10.91 -1.53
CA ASN A 160 -7.67 12.09 -1.36
C ASN A 160 -7.02 12.53 -2.67
N ALA A 161 -6.91 13.84 -2.88
CA ALA A 161 -6.08 14.38 -3.95
C ALA A 161 -4.59 14.10 -3.65
N ILE A 162 -3.76 14.03 -4.70
CA ILE A 162 -2.30 14.16 -4.52
C ILE A 162 -1.99 15.54 -3.98
N VAL A 163 -2.53 16.58 -4.63
CA VAL A 163 -2.39 17.97 -4.24
C VAL A 163 -3.77 18.61 -4.24
N ALA A 164 -4.26 18.97 -3.07
CA ALA A 164 -5.52 19.68 -2.94
C ALA A 164 -5.29 21.20 -3.05
N ALA A 165 -6.17 21.90 -3.75
CA ALA A 165 -6.10 23.37 -3.86
C ALA A 165 -6.34 24.06 -2.51
N SER A 166 -7.09 23.43 -1.61
CA SER A 166 -7.34 23.84 -0.24
C SER A 166 -7.70 22.61 0.60
N PRO A 167 -7.54 22.66 1.93
CA PRO A 167 -8.02 21.59 2.80
C PRO A 167 -9.52 21.32 2.59
N ASP A 168 -9.87 20.07 2.42
CA ASP A 168 -11.26 19.62 2.46
C ASP A 168 -11.85 19.91 3.86
N PRO A 169 -13.09 20.40 4.01
CA PRO A 169 -13.70 20.73 5.31
C PRO A 169 -13.66 19.60 6.34
N VAL A 170 -13.55 18.35 5.91
CA VAL A 170 -13.47 17.18 6.83
C VAL A 170 -12.05 16.88 7.32
N THR A 171 -11.00 17.59 6.83
CA THR A 171 -9.60 17.28 7.15
C THR A 171 -9.04 17.99 8.39
N PRO A 172 -9.51 19.21 8.80
CA PRO A 172 -9.01 19.86 10.01
C PRO A 172 -9.20 19.00 11.28
N PRO A 173 -8.28 19.10 12.25
CA PRO A 173 -7.12 19.99 12.27
C PRO A 173 -5.82 19.36 11.71
N ASN A 174 -5.90 18.32 10.89
CA ASN A 174 -4.70 17.66 10.36
C ASN A 174 -4.03 18.54 9.29
N THR A 175 -2.76 18.86 9.48
CA THR A 175 -1.96 19.62 8.50
C THR A 175 -1.59 18.79 7.26
N ASN A 176 -1.63 17.47 7.37
CA ASN A 176 -1.45 16.52 6.25
C ASN A 176 -2.82 16.24 5.62
N TYR A 177 -3.42 17.21 4.99
CA TYR A 177 -4.78 17.16 4.47
C TYR A 177 -4.90 16.57 3.05
N ASP A 178 -3.77 16.30 2.39
CA ASP A 178 -3.67 15.60 1.10
C ASP A 178 -2.46 14.67 1.07
N GLU A 179 -2.30 13.90 0.00
CA GLU A 179 -1.22 12.92 -0.07
C GLU A 179 0.16 13.56 -0.20
N GLN A 180 0.29 14.74 -0.83
CA GLN A 180 1.56 15.46 -0.90
C GLN A 180 2.06 15.88 0.50
N HIS A 181 1.20 16.46 1.33
CA HIS A 181 1.55 16.85 2.69
C HIS A 181 1.93 15.64 3.53
N TYR A 182 1.14 14.56 3.43
CA TYR A 182 1.43 13.31 4.13
C TYR A 182 2.78 12.70 3.70
N ILE A 183 3.02 12.56 2.40
CA ILE A 183 4.26 12.02 1.84
C ILE A 183 5.45 12.89 2.27
N SER A 184 5.33 14.21 2.15
CA SER A 184 6.41 15.13 2.52
C SER A 184 6.78 15.04 4.00
N ALA A 185 5.78 14.88 4.88
CA ALA A 185 6.01 14.68 6.31
C ALA A 185 6.59 13.29 6.64
N LEU A 186 6.23 12.26 5.87
CA LEU A 186 6.66 10.88 6.12
C LEU A 186 8.09 10.59 5.63
N ILE A 187 8.54 11.21 4.51
CA ILE A 187 9.87 11.01 3.93
C ILE A 187 11.01 11.08 4.96
N PRO A 188 11.19 12.18 5.74
CA PRO A 188 12.30 12.27 6.67
C PRO A 188 12.23 11.21 7.78
N LEU A 189 11.05 10.79 8.20
CA LEU A 189 10.85 9.77 9.21
C LEU A 189 11.23 8.38 8.68
N LEU A 190 10.88 8.07 7.43
CA LEU A 190 11.28 6.82 6.77
C LEU A 190 12.80 6.75 6.62
N GLN A 191 13.44 7.85 6.20
CA GLN A 191 14.90 7.93 6.07
C GLN A 191 15.60 7.68 7.41
N GLN A 192 15.10 8.26 8.51
CA GLN A 192 15.60 8.00 9.86
C GLN A 192 15.46 6.53 10.29
N ASN A 193 14.47 5.82 9.75
CA ASN A 193 14.24 4.40 10.01
C ASN A 193 14.84 3.48 8.92
N ASN A 194 15.73 4.00 8.06
CA ASN A 194 16.39 3.26 6.98
C ASN A 194 15.41 2.55 6.02
N PHE A 195 14.28 3.18 5.75
CA PHE A 195 13.29 2.69 4.80
C PHE A 195 13.29 3.52 3.51
N PRO A 196 13.19 2.91 2.31
CA PRO A 196 13.14 3.64 1.04
C PRO A 196 11.92 4.56 0.96
N ALA A 197 12.16 5.86 0.69
CA ALA A 197 11.14 6.89 0.72
C ALA A 197 10.65 7.26 -0.69
N HIS A 198 10.22 6.26 -1.46
CA HIS A 198 9.53 6.42 -2.74
C HIS A 198 8.05 6.06 -2.56
N PHE A 199 7.19 6.66 -3.38
CA PHE A 199 5.75 6.51 -3.23
C PHE A 199 5.05 6.32 -4.56
N ILE A 200 3.95 5.57 -4.52
CA ILE A 200 2.89 5.56 -5.53
C ILE A 200 1.57 5.91 -4.85
N VAL A 201 0.69 6.61 -5.55
CA VAL A 201 -0.60 7.07 -5.00
C VAL A 201 -1.72 6.60 -5.90
N ASP A 202 -2.70 5.90 -5.32
CA ASP A 202 -3.92 5.51 -6.02
C ASP A 202 -4.79 6.75 -6.28
N GLN A 203 -5.17 6.95 -7.53
CA GLN A 203 -6.01 8.06 -8.00
C GLN A 203 -7.34 7.57 -8.60
N GLY A 204 -7.65 6.30 -8.46
CA GLY A 204 -8.85 5.69 -9.06
C GLY A 204 -10.17 6.30 -8.60
N ARG A 205 -10.20 6.97 -7.43
CA ARG A 205 -11.40 7.58 -6.83
C ARG A 205 -11.21 9.06 -6.49
N SER A 206 -10.17 9.72 -6.97
CA SER A 206 -9.73 11.05 -6.53
C SER A 206 -10.12 12.17 -7.51
N GLY A 207 -11.08 11.93 -8.40
CA GLY A 207 -11.48 12.90 -9.44
C GLY A 207 -12.23 14.12 -8.93
N VAL A 208 -12.96 13.97 -7.84
CA VAL A 208 -13.73 15.06 -7.21
C VAL A 208 -13.37 15.14 -5.74
N GLN A 209 -13.10 16.36 -5.26
CA GLN A 209 -12.80 16.63 -3.87
C GLN A 209 -14.00 17.26 -3.16
N ASN A 210 -13.95 17.33 -1.83
CA ASN A 210 -14.99 17.90 -0.98
C ASN A 210 -16.36 17.22 -1.12
N ILE A 211 -16.37 15.90 -1.30
CA ILE A 211 -17.59 15.11 -1.50
C ILE A 211 -17.90 14.17 -0.32
N ARG A 212 -17.11 14.24 0.74
CA ARG A 212 -17.30 13.41 1.93
C ARG A 212 -17.81 14.24 3.10
N ASP A 213 -18.74 13.65 3.87
CA ASP A 213 -19.24 14.24 5.12
C ASP A 213 -18.27 14.00 6.29
N GLU A 214 -17.51 12.91 6.22
CA GLU A 214 -16.46 12.55 7.18
C GLU A 214 -15.22 12.03 6.43
N TRP A 215 -14.03 12.34 6.92
CA TRP A 215 -12.79 11.90 6.25
C TRP A 215 -12.63 10.37 6.22
N GLY A 216 -13.19 9.66 7.18
CA GLY A 216 -13.20 8.19 7.21
C GLY A 216 -14.18 7.52 6.24
N ASN A 217 -15.03 8.26 5.53
CA ASN A 217 -15.96 7.70 4.56
C ASN A 217 -15.20 7.17 3.34
N TRP A 218 -15.25 5.86 3.11
CA TRP A 218 -14.50 5.16 2.06
C TRP A 218 -15.38 4.34 1.11
N CYS A 219 -16.61 3.99 1.51
CA CYS A 219 -17.44 3.05 0.77
C CYS A 219 -18.26 3.77 -0.31
N ASN A 220 -17.86 3.61 -1.57
CA ASN A 220 -18.63 4.02 -2.76
C ASN A 220 -19.22 5.43 -2.68
N ILE A 221 -18.40 6.43 -2.39
CA ILE A 221 -18.83 7.84 -2.36
C ILE A 221 -19.37 8.23 -3.73
N GLU A 222 -20.62 8.69 -3.76
CA GLU A 222 -21.28 9.11 -4.98
C GLU A 222 -20.58 10.33 -5.61
N GLY A 223 -20.46 10.32 -6.93
CA GLY A 223 -19.87 11.44 -7.66
C GLY A 223 -18.34 11.51 -7.66
N ALA A 224 -17.61 10.54 -7.10
CA ALA A 224 -16.15 10.57 -7.04
C ALA A 224 -15.55 10.57 -8.46
N GLY A 225 -15.32 9.91 -9.26
CA GLY A 225 -14.65 9.94 -10.56
C GLY A 225 -13.15 9.67 -10.48
N PHE A 226 -12.57 9.41 -11.63
CA PHE A 226 -11.14 9.15 -11.78
C PHE A 226 -10.34 10.43 -11.55
N GLY A 227 -9.24 10.31 -10.80
CA GLY A 227 -8.27 11.37 -10.62
C GLY A 227 -7.29 11.51 -11.79
N ILE A 228 -6.09 11.97 -11.48
CA ILE A 228 -5.04 12.24 -12.47
C ILE A 228 -4.58 10.90 -13.10
N ARG A 229 -4.39 10.90 -14.42
CA ARG A 229 -3.79 9.75 -15.11
C ARG A 229 -2.35 9.54 -14.65
N PRO A 230 -1.88 8.27 -14.61
CA PRO A 230 -0.47 7.99 -14.33
C PRO A 230 0.44 8.80 -15.25
N GLY A 231 1.43 9.45 -14.65
CA GLY A 231 2.34 10.34 -15.36
C GLY A 231 3.44 10.86 -14.44
N PRO A 232 4.42 11.60 -14.99
CA PRO A 232 5.48 12.20 -14.20
C PRO A 232 4.89 13.10 -13.11
N SER A 233 5.43 13.00 -11.90
CA SER A 233 5.03 13.83 -10.77
C SER A 233 6.13 14.82 -10.39
N THR A 234 5.74 16.03 -9.98
CA THR A 234 6.62 17.04 -9.38
C THR A 234 6.69 16.90 -7.86
N VAL A 235 5.86 16.05 -7.26
CA VAL A 235 5.88 15.78 -5.81
C VAL A 235 7.11 14.94 -5.46
N ALA A 236 7.90 15.41 -4.50
CA ALA A 236 9.10 14.70 -4.06
C ALA A 236 8.77 13.27 -3.58
N GLY A 237 9.55 12.31 -4.04
CA GLY A 237 9.37 10.89 -3.70
C GLY A 237 8.25 10.17 -4.47
N LEU A 238 7.34 10.88 -5.16
CA LEU A 238 6.24 10.25 -5.89
C LEU A 238 6.72 9.73 -7.25
N GLU A 239 6.43 8.47 -7.52
CA GLU A 239 6.78 7.77 -8.75
C GLU A 239 5.55 7.52 -9.62
N SER A 240 5.78 7.41 -10.94
CA SER A 240 4.75 7.01 -11.91
C SER A 240 4.84 5.52 -12.19
N VAL A 241 3.75 4.82 -12.09
CA VAL A 241 3.61 3.41 -12.44
C VAL A 241 2.37 3.17 -13.30
#